data_9a0146b98022c569554163c0676c3a9d
#
_entry.id   9a0146b98022c569554163c0676c3a9d
#
_cell.length_a   1.000
_cell.length_b   1.000
_cell.length_c   1.000
_cell.angle_alpha   90.00
_cell.angle_beta   90.00
_cell.angle_gamma   90.00
#
_symmetry.space_group_name_H-M   'P 1'
#
loop_
_entity.id
_entity.type
_entity.pdbx_description
1 polymer ?
#
loop_
_entity_poly.entity_id
_entity_poly.type
_entity_poly.pdbx_seq_one_letter_code
_entity_poly.pdbx_strand_id
1 'polypeptide(L)'
;YPSRTKDIDDVDFSTGSVGLGVAITSFASIVQDYIKSKSWGRDQQLGRMIALVGDAELDEGNIYEALQEGWKNDLRNCWWIIDYNRQSLDGVVREGLFQRLEKIFDAFSWDVVRVKYGVLQCAAFD
;
A
#
# COMPACT_ATOMS: atom_id res chain seq x y z
N TYR A 1 -10.07 10.06 7.89
CA TYR A 1 -9.85 8.70 7.38
C TYR A 1 -10.99 7.77 7.80
N PRO A 2 -11.26 6.70 7.01
CA PRO A 2 -12.36 5.78 7.32
C PRO A 2 -12.19 5.13 8.69
N SER A 3 -13.29 4.97 9.38
CA SER A 3 -13.31 4.36 10.71
C SER A 3 -13.96 2.99 10.64
N ARG A 4 -13.27 1.97 11.05
CA ARG A 4 -13.77 0.60 11.13
C ARG A 4 -15.08 0.45 11.91
N THR A 5 -15.35 1.36 12.84
CA THR A 5 -16.51 1.25 13.73
C THR A 5 -17.62 2.27 13.46
N LYS A 6 -17.38 3.26 12.61
CA LYS A 6 -18.31 4.39 12.40
C LYS A 6 -18.74 4.56 10.96
N ASP A 7 -17.93 4.10 10.01
CA ASP A 7 -18.23 4.21 8.60
C ASP A 7 -18.98 2.98 8.10
N ILE A 8 -19.71 3.15 7.03
CA ILE A 8 -20.48 2.09 6.36
C ILE A 8 -19.60 1.25 5.43
N ASP A 9 -18.39 1.73 5.13
CA ASP A 9 -17.44 1.03 4.28
C ASP A 9 -16.68 -0.05 5.05
N ASP A 10 -16.46 -1.18 4.39
CA ASP A 10 -15.71 -2.29 4.94
C ASP A 10 -14.21 -1.97 4.98
N VAL A 11 -13.74 -1.52 6.13
CA VAL A 11 -12.32 -1.24 6.40
C VAL A 11 -11.81 -2.17 7.49
N ASP A 12 -10.88 -3.05 7.16
CA ASP A 12 -10.31 -4.00 8.13
C ASP A 12 -9.40 -3.32 9.15
N PHE A 13 -8.56 -2.40 8.68
CA PHE A 13 -7.63 -1.64 9.51
C PHE A 13 -7.77 -0.14 9.26
N SER A 14 -7.83 0.62 10.32
CA SER A 14 -7.72 2.07 10.25
C SER A 14 -6.87 2.60 11.41
N THR A 15 -6.02 3.58 11.14
CA THR A 15 -5.15 4.21 12.14
C THR A 15 -4.87 5.65 11.76
N GLY A 16 -4.76 6.52 12.75
CA GLY A 16 -4.35 7.91 12.57
C GLY A 16 -2.83 8.10 12.57
N SER A 17 -2.07 7.02 12.71
CA SER A 17 -0.61 7.07 12.69
C SER A 17 -0.10 6.91 11.26
N VAL A 18 0.52 7.95 10.74
CA VAL A 18 1.00 8.02 9.35
C VAL A 18 1.97 6.87 9.05
N GLY A 19 1.77 6.18 7.94
CA GLY A 19 2.56 5.04 7.48
C GLY A 19 2.28 3.71 8.20
N LEU A 20 1.72 3.74 9.40
CA LEU A 20 1.49 2.52 10.18
C LEU A 20 0.41 1.62 9.55
N GLY A 21 -0.64 2.20 8.98
CA GLY A 21 -1.68 1.45 8.28
C GLY A 21 -1.13 0.66 7.10
N VAL A 22 -0.19 1.24 6.38
CA VAL A 22 0.51 0.59 5.25
C VAL A 22 1.36 -0.59 5.74
N ALA A 23 2.16 -0.38 6.77
CA ALA A 23 2.98 -1.43 7.37
C ALA A 23 2.10 -2.59 7.91
N ILE A 24 0.98 -2.27 8.57
CA ILE A 24 0.04 -3.28 9.08
C ILE A 24 -0.49 -4.18 7.96
N THR A 25 -0.80 -3.64 6.79
CA THR A 25 -1.30 -4.47 5.67
C THR A 25 -0.26 -5.49 5.20
N SER A 26 1.03 -5.13 5.17
CA SER A 26 2.11 -6.06 4.85
C SER A 26 2.25 -7.16 5.91
N PHE A 27 2.24 -6.79 7.19
CA PHE A 27 2.31 -7.79 8.27
C PHE A 27 1.06 -8.67 8.33
N ALA A 28 -0.13 -8.14 8.10
CA ALA A 28 -1.37 -8.92 8.00
C ALA A 28 -1.29 -9.93 6.84
N SER A 29 -0.69 -9.54 5.72
CA SER A 29 -0.45 -10.40 4.59
C SER A 29 0.50 -11.56 4.92
N ILE A 30 1.58 -11.29 5.66
CA ILE A 30 2.50 -12.33 6.16
C ILE A 30 1.78 -13.29 7.12
N VAL A 31 0.94 -12.76 8.02
CA VAL A 31 0.13 -13.59 8.92
C VAL A 31 -0.85 -14.48 8.14
N GLN A 32 -1.46 -13.95 7.09
CA GLN A 32 -2.35 -14.72 6.21
C GLN A 32 -1.60 -15.89 5.56
N ASP A 33 -0.38 -15.65 5.05
CA ASP A 33 0.45 -16.71 4.47
C ASP A 33 0.89 -17.74 5.51
N TYR A 34 1.17 -17.31 6.74
CA TYR A 34 1.46 -18.21 7.85
C TYR A 34 0.25 -19.12 8.17
N ILE A 35 -0.95 -18.56 8.31
CA ILE A 35 -2.20 -19.31 8.56
C ILE A 35 -2.41 -20.34 7.44
N LYS A 36 -2.21 -19.94 6.19
CA LYS A 36 -2.28 -20.82 5.02
C LYS A 36 -1.27 -21.97 5.11
N SER A 37 -0.02 -21.69 5.46
CA SER A 37 1.04 -22.69 5.58
C SER A 37 0.73 -23.76 6.64
N LYS A 38 -0.02 -23.39 7.67
CA LYS A 38 -0.50 -24.30 8.72
C LYS A 38 -1.78 -25.04 8.36
N SER A 39 -2.35 -24.79 7.19
CA SER A 39 -3.64 -25.32 6.76
C SER A 39 -4.79 -24.99 7.72
N TRP A 40 -4.68 -23.88 8.44
CA TRP A 40 -5.76 -23.34 9.27
C TRP A 40 -6.74 -22.57 8.39
N GLY A 41 -8.03 -22.66 8.68
CA GLY A 41 -9.06 -21.97 7.88
C GLY A 41 -9.15 -22.45 6.43
N ARG A 42 -9.06 -23.77 6.20
CA ARG A 42 -9.05 -24.38 4.85
C ARG A 42 -10.22 -23.99 3.96
N ASP A 43 -11.36 -23.66 4.56
CA ASP A 43 -12.58 -23.30 3.86
C ASP A 43 -12.71 -21.78 3.65
N GLN A 44 -11.72 -20.98 4.08
CA GLN A 44 -11.74 -19.54 3.91
C GLN A 44 -11.04 -19.16 2.60
N GLN A 45 -11.73 -18.34 1.81
CA GLN A 45 -11.13 -17.70 0.66
C GLN A 45 -10.15 -16.64 1.15
N LEU A 46 -8.87 -16.82 0.81
CA LEU A 46 -7.85 -15.84 1.17
C LEU A 46 -7.97 -14.61 0.27
N GLY A 47 -8.09 -13.46 0.90
CA GLY A 47 -8.14 -12.16 0.23
C GLY A 47 -6.75 -11.61 -0.06
N ARG A 48 -6.72 -10.48 -0.76
CA ARG A 48 -5.55 -9.65 -0.93
C ARG A 48 -5.61 -8.50 0.06
N MET A 49 -4.49 -8.22 0.72
CA MET A 49 -4.37 -7.05 1.57
C MET A 49 -4.10 -5.81 0.70
N ILE A 50 -4.88 -4.76 0.89
CA ILE A 50 -4.77 -3.53 0.10
C ILE A 50 -4.62 -2.35 1.04
N ALA A 51 -3.57 -1.55 0.85
CA ALA A 51 -3.40 -0.26 1.50
C ALA A 51 -3.65 0.88 0.52
N LEU A 52 -4.41 1.87 0.94
CA LEU A 52 -4.54 3.15 0.26
C LEU A 52 -3.61 4.15 0.95
N VAL A 53 -2.67 4.72 0.21
CA VAL A 53 -1.50 5.42 0.75
C VAL A 53 -1.37 6.80 0.13
N GLY A 54 -1.25 7.83 0.94
CA GLY A 54 -0.78 9.13 0.45
C GLY A 54 0.73 9.10 0.17
N ASP A 55 1.19 9.81 -0.85
CA ASP A 55 2.63 9.84 -1.20
C ASP A 55 3.52 10.39 -0.07
N ALA A 56 3.00 11.30 0.75
CA ALA A 56 3.71 11.81 1.92
C ALA A 56 3.87 10.76 3.04
N GLU A 57 3.03 9.74 3.09
CA GLU A 57 3.20 8.63 4.05
C GLU A 57 4.46 7.81 3.77
N LEU A 58 4.96 7.84 2.52
CA LEU A 58 6.19 7.16 2.13
C LEU A 58 7.46 7.79 2.74
N ASP A 59 7.33 8.91 3.44
CA ASP A 59 8.43 9.52 4.19
C ASP A 59 8.68 8.82 5.54
N GLU A 60 7.72 8.00 5.99
CA GLU A 60 7.81 7.29 7.27
C GLU A 60 8.75 6.07 7.21
N GLY A 61 9.62 5.95 8.21
CA GLY A 61 10.62 4.87 8.27
C GLY A 61 10.04 3.46 8.29
N ASN A 62 8.88 3.28 8.93
CA ASN A 62 8.19 1.98 9.01
C ASN A 62 7.73 1.44 7.65
N ILE A 63 7.57 2.31 6.65
CA ILE A 63 7.28 1.91 5.27
C ILE A 63 8.44 1.10 4.69
N TYR A 64 9.67 1.57 4.88
CA TYR A 64 10.87 0.90 4.36
C TYR A 64 11.15 -0.41 5.11
N GLU A 65 10.87 -0.45 6.40
CA GLU A 65 10.92 -1.69 7.17
C GLU A 65 9.90 -2.71 6.64
N ALA A 66 8.67 -2.28 6.35
CA ALA A 66 7.63 -3.13 5.79
C ALA A 66 7.96 -3.62 4.37
N LEU A 67 8.57 -2.78 3.52
CA LEU A 67 9.06 -3.18 2.20
C LEU A 67 10.11 -4.29 2.31
N GLN A 68 11.06 -4.13 3.21
CA GLN A 68 12.11 -5.12 3.43
C GLN A 68 11.56 -6.43 4.00
N GLU A 69 10.62 -6.38 4.93
CA GLU A 69 9.97 -7.58 5.45
C GLU A 69 9.13 -8.28 4.36
N GLY A 70 8.47 -7.52 3.50
CA GLY A 70 7.77 -8.04 2.33
C GLY A 70 8.69 -8.82 1.39
N TRP A 71 9.86 -8.27 1.10
CA TRP A 71 10.89 -8.96 0.29
C TRP A 71 11.42 -10.23 0.97
N LYS A 72 11.78 -10.16 2.26
CA LYS A 72 12.28 -11.30 3.02
C LYS A 72 11.31 -12.48 3.07
N ASN A 73 10.01 -12.20 3.09
CA ASN A 73 8.95 -13.19 3.20
C ASN A 73 8.29 -13.55 1.86
N ASP A 74 8.85 -13.11 0.73
CA ASP A 74 8.29 -13.33 -0.62
C ASP A 74 6.80 -12.97 -0.71
N LEU A 75 6.45 -11.81 -0.18
CA LEU A 75 5.07 -11.36 -0.06
C LEU A 75 4.44 -11.07 -1.43
N ARG A 76 3.30 -11.73 -1.76
CA ARG A 76 2.69 -11.63 -3.10
C ARG A 76 1.22 -11.24 -3.09
N ASN A 77 0.60 -11.18 -1.94
CA ASN A 77 -0.82 -10.91 -1.77
C ASN A 77 -1.12 -9.54 -1.16
N CYS A 78 -0.17 -8.61 -1.24
CA CYS A 78 -0.27 -7.24 -0.74
C CYS A 78 -0.15 -6.22 -1.87
N TRP A 79 -1.04 -5.25 -1.90
CA TRP A 79 -0.98 -4.11 -2.81
C TRP A 79 -0.98 -2.81 -2.04
N TRP A 80 -0.13 -1.90 -2.46
CA TRP A 80 -0.15 -0.50 -2.02
C TRP A 80 -0.61 0.37 -3.19
N ILE A 81 -1.75 1.01 -3.02
CA ILE A 81 -2.29 1.97 -3.99
C ILE A 81 -1.89 3.36 -3.52
N ILE A 82 -0.92 3.96 -4.21
CA ILE A 82 -0.34 5.24 -3.82
C ILE A 82 -1.03 6.36 -4.59
N ASP A 83 -1.68 7.27 -3.85
CA ASP A 83 -2.19 8.53 -4.40
C ASP A 83 -1.03 9.53 -4.50
N TYR A 84 -0.41 9.59 -5.68
CA TYR A 84 0.72 10.48 -5.93
C TYR A 84 0.26 11.88 -6.34
N ASN A 85 -0.12 12.67 -5.36
CA ASN A 85 -0.61 14.04 -5.55
C ASN A 85 0.47 15.12 -5.41
N ARG A 86 1.68 14.77 -5.02
CA ARG A 86 2.84 15.67 -4.82
C ARG A 86 2.66 16.67 -3.68
N GLN A 87 1.80 16.37 -2.72
CA GLN A 87 1.53 17.23 -1.57
C GLN A 87 2.11 16.61 -0.31
N SER A 88 2.98 17.37 0.35
CA SER A 88 3.45 17.09 1.70
C SER A 88 2.86 18.10 2.67
N LEU A 89 2.99 17.86 3.97
CA LEU A 89 2.51 18.77 5.01
C LEU A 89 3.08 20.20 4.84
N ASP A 90 4.28 20.33 4.34
CA ASP A 90 5.02 21.61 4.24
C ASP A 90 5.02 22.21 2.82
N GLY A 91 4.40 21.59 1.85
CA GLY A 91 4.34 22.10 0.49
C GLY A 91 4.42 21.07 -0.62
N VAL A 92 4.71 21.53 -1.83
CA VAL A 92 4.83 20.68 -3.01
C VAL A 92 6.19 19.99 -3.04
N VAL A 93 6.19 18.68 -3.24
CA VAL A 93 7.39 17.87 -3.29
C VAL A 93 8.26 18.21 -4.51
N ARG A 94 9.58 18.13 -4.33
CA ARG A 94 10.57 18.35 -5.40
C ARG A 94 10.32 17.41 -6.59
N GLU A 95 10.52 17.93 -7.79
CA GLU A 95 10.50 17.12 -9.01
C GLU A 95 11.49 15.95 -8.95
N GLY A 96 11.11 14.84 -9.56
CA GLY A 96 11.94 13.63 -9.59
C GLY A 96 11.73 12.66 -8.42
N LEU A 97 10.88 12.98 -7.44
CA LEU A 97 10.56 12.07 -6.34
C LEU A 97 9.95 10.76 -6.86
N PHE A 98 9.05 10.84 -7.84
CA PHE A 98 8.40 9.66 -8.41
C PHE A 98 9.40 8.60 -8.91
N GLN A 99 10.40 9.03 -9.70
CA GLN A 99 11.44 8.13 -10.21
C GLN A 99 12.31 7.56 -9.10
N ARG A 100 12.47 8.30 -8.00
CA ARG A 100 13.20 7.81 -6.83
C ARG A 100 12.41 6.76 -6.08
N LEU A 101 11.12 6.97 -5.88
CA LEU A 101 10.23 5.99 -5.25
C LEU A 101 10.16 4.70 -6.04
N GLU A 102 10.03 4.78 -7.37
CA GLU A 102 10.08 3.57 -8.21
C GLU A 102 11.35 2.75 -8.01
N LYS A 103 12.51 3.41 -7.98
CA LYS A 103 13.78 2.72 -7.73
C LYS A 103 13.85 2.08 -6.35
N ILE A 104 13.22 2.67 -5.35
CA ILE A 104 13.13 2.11 -4.00
C ILE A 104 12.28 0.84 -4.03
N PHE A 105 11.09 0.89 -4.61
CA PHE A 105 10.21 -0.28 -4.72
C PHE A 105 10.89 -1.41 -5.51
N ASP A 106 11.54 -1.08 -6.63
CA ASP A 106 12.30 -2.02 -7.46
C ASP A 106 13.44 -2.67 -6.66
N ALA A 107 14.18 -1.90 -5.86
CA ALA A 107 15.25 -2.41 -5.00
C ALA A 107 14.76 -3.44 -3.95
N PHE A 108 13.48 -3.36 -3.56
CA PHE A 108 12.83 -4.36 -2.71
C PHE A 108 12.04 -5.42 -3.50
N SER A 109 12.22 -5.48 -4.82
CA SER A 109 11.53 -6.43 -5.71
C SER A 109 10.01 -6.32 -5.69
N TRP A 110 9.49 -5.10 -5.52
CA TRP A 110 8.09 -4.80 -5.67
C TRP A 110 7.78 -4.36 -7.11
N ASP A 111 6.76 -4.95 -7.71
CA ASP A 111 6.28 -4.56 -9.04
C ASP A 111 5.56 -3.22 -8.98
N VAL A 112 5.99 -2.25 -9.79
CA VAL A 112 5.39 -0.93 -9.88
C VAL A 112 4.51 -0.82 -11.12
N VAL A 113 3.22 -0.57 -10.92
CA VAL A 113 2.26 -0.31 -12.00
C VAL A 113 1.84 1.16 -11.96
N ARG A 114 2.09 1.89 -13.04
CA ARG A 114 1.68 3.29 -13.19
C ARG A 114 0.27 3.35 -13.77
N VAL A 115 -0.62 4.01 -13.04
CA VAL A 115 -1.96 4.31 -13.52
C VAL A 115 -2.06 5.82 -13.71
N LYS A 116 -2.16 6.26 -14.95
CA LYS A 116 -2.27 7.67 -15.30
C LYS A 116 -3.20 7.82 -16.52
N TYR A 117 -4.17 8.71 -16.42
CA TYR A 117 -5.10 9.01 -17.51
C TYR A 117 -5.82 7.77 -18.06
N GLY A 118 -6.75 7.23 -17.30
CA GLY A 118 -7.63 6.15 -17.77
C GLY A 118 -8.40 6.54 -19.02
N VAL A 119 -8.81 5.56 -19.82
CA VAL A 119 -9.53 5.77 -21.11
C VAL A 119 -10.74 6.69 -20.94
N LEU A 120 -11.53 6.50 -19.89
CA LEU A 120 -12.70 7.34 -19.60
C LEU A 120 -12.31 8.79 -19.24
N GLN A 121 -11.20 8.97 -18.57
CA GLN A 121 -10.71 10.31 -18.21
C GLN A 121 -10.18 11.04 -19.45
N CYS A 122 -9.45 10.35 -20.32
CA CYS A 122 -9.00 10.92 -21.59
C CYS A 122 -10.20 11.34 -22.45
N ALA A 123 -11.21 10.47 -22.58
CA ALA A 123 -12.43 10.77 -23.33
C ALA A 123 -13.27 11.93 -22.74
N ALA A 124 -13.09 12.26 -21.46
CA ALA A 124 -13.75 13.41 -20.85
C ALA A 124 -13.02 14.74 -21.10
N PHE A 125 -11.76 14.70 -21.57
CA PHE A 125 -10.97 15.89 -21.91
C PHE A 125 -11.01 16.22 -23.42
N ASP A 126 -11.44 15.29 -24.26
CA ASP A 126 -11.67 15.47 -25.71
C ASP A 126 -13.09 16.04 -25.97
#